data_c3284385256131d9049c7d77cdf646c4
#
_entry.id   c3284385256131d9049c7d77cdf646c4
#
_cell.length_a   1.000
_cell.length_b   1.000
_cell.length_c   1.000
_cell.angle_alpha   90.00
_cell.angle_beta   90.00
_cell.angle_gamma   90.00
#
_symmetry.space_group_name_H-M   'P 1'
#
loop_
_entity.id
_entity.type
_entity.pdbx_description
1 polymer ?
#
loop_
_entity_poly.entity_id
_entity_poly.type
_entity_poly.pdbx_seq_one_letter_code
_entity_poly.pdbx_strand_id
1 'polypeptide(L)'
;MIWIGKALVLAIHERQLVEHGGTGGVRDEALLESALARPQQLQAYGDPAPDLCDLAAALAHGLARNHAFLDGNKRTAHVAYRTFLALNGAELVATDEEKYLVMMTLAEGTLAERDFAAWLRERVRRRGRGAAHEARAAYRAKPRAAPARRGRASAAR
;
A
#
# COMPACT_ATOMS: atom_id res chain seq x y z
N MET A 1 -10.36 9.51 -8.87
CA MET A 1 -9.36 8.93 -7.95
C MET A 1 -9.62 7.44 -7.79
N ILE A 2 -8.58 6.63 -7.93
CA ILE A 2 -8.68 5.17 -7.72
C ILE A 2 -8.08 4.86 -6.36
N TRP A 3 -8.88 4.35 -5.44
CA TRP A 3 -8.48 4.02 -4.07
C TRP A 3 -7.96 2.58 -3.96
N ILE A 4 -7.07 2.36 -2.99
CA ILE A 4 -6.69 1.01 -2.58
C ILE A 4 -7.77 0.49 -1.62
N GLY A 5 -8.55 -0.46 -2.08
CA GLY A 5 -9.56 -1.12 -1.26
C GLY A 5 -9.01 -2.30 -0.46
N LYS A 6 -9.84 -2.83 0.45
CA LYS A 6 -9.47 -3.93 1.34
C LYS A 6 -9.03 -5.19 0.58
N ALA A 7 -9.77 -5.58 -0.45
CA ALA A 7 -9.41 -6.77 -1.25
C ALA A 7 -8.02 -6.65 -1.88
N LEU A 8 -7.66 -5.45 -2.35
CA LEU A 8 -6.36 -5.20 -2.95
C LEU A 8 -5.24 -5.21 -1.92
N VAL A 9 -5.40 -4.54 -0.79
CA VAL A 9 -4.36 -4.52 0.24
C VAL A 9 -4.13 -5.91 0.83
N LEU A 10 -5.17 -6.72 0.99
CA LEU A 10 -5.03 -8.11 1.42
C LEU A 10 -4.26 -8.95 0.39
N ALA A 11 -4.51 -8.76 -0.90
CA ALA A 11 -3.77 -9.44 -1.97
C ALA A 11 -2.29 -9.00 -2.00
N ILE A 12 -2.01 -7.72 -1.80
CA ILE A 12 -0.64 -7.19 -1.69
C ILE A 12 0.06 -7.82 -0.49
N HIS A 13 -0.57 -7.85 0.66
CA HIS A 13 -0.01 -8.43 1.89
C HIS A 13 0.31 -9.93 1.71
N GLU A 14 -0.62 -10.70 1.18
CA GLU A 14 -0.42 -12.13 0.92
C GLU A 14 0.77 -12.37 -0.01
N ARG A 15 0.91 -11.57 -1.06
CA ARG A 15 2.03 -11.65 -1.99
C ARG A 15 3.37 -11.34 -1.31
N GLN A 16 3.42 -10.35 -0.42
CA GLN A 16 4.63 -10.04 0.34
C GLN A 16 5.04 -11.20 1.26
N LEU A 17 4.10 -11.90 1.87
CA LEU A 17 4.38 -13.08 2.68
C LEU A 17 4.90 -14.24 1.83
N VAL A 18 4.36 -14.46 0.63
CA VAL A 18 4.83 -15.50 -0.30
C VAL A 18 6.27 -15.22 -0.74
N GLU A 19 6.59 -13.99 -1.08
CA GLU A 19 7.91 -13.59 -1.59
C GLU A 19 8.99 -13.50 -0.50
N HIS A 20 8.63 -13.09 0.72
CA HIS A 20 9.58 -12.76 1.79
C HIS A 20 9.41 -13.59 3.06
N GLY A 21 8.40 -14.41 3.15
CA GLY A 21 8.02 -15.12 4.36
C GLY A 21 7.33 -14.22 5.39
N GLY A 22 6.98 -14.79 6.51
CA GLY A 22 6.32 -14.14 7.62
C GLY A 22 5.01 -14.79 8.02
N THR A 23 4.42 -14.33 9.12
CA THR A 23 3.17 -14.84 9.66
C THR A 23 1.99 -14.19 8.98
N GLY A 24 1.08 -15.00 8.42
CA GLY A 24 -0.15 -14.53 7.79
C GLY A 24 -1.22 -14.13 8.79
N GLY A 25 -2.12 -13.27 8.32
CA GLY A 25 -3.33 -12.89 9.03
C GLY A 25 -3.41 -11.41 9.37
N VAL A 26 -4.64 -10.95 9.57
CA VAL A 26 -5.00 -9.62 10.03
C VAL A 26 -5.08 -9.66 11.55
N ARG A 27 -4.28 -8.84 12.21
CA ARG A 27 -4.30 -8.69 13.66
C ARG A 27 -5.50 -7.87 14.12
N ASP A 28 -5.83 -6.81 13.40
CA ASP A 28 -6.90 -5.87 13.75
C ASP A 28 -7.56 -5.33 12.49
N GLU A 29 -8.77 -5.81 12.20
CA GLU A 29 -9.57 -5.40 11.04
C GLU A 29 -9.94 -3.91 11.09
N ALA A 30 -10.27 -3.38 12.26
CA ALA A 30 -10.66 -1.98 12.42
C ALA A 30 -9.49 -1.05 12.13
N LEU A 31 -8.28 -1.40 12.54
CA LEU A 31 -7.06 -0.66 12.23
C LEU A 31 -6.70 -0.72 10.74
N LEU A 32 -6.97 -1.83 10.07
CA LEU A 32 -6.80 -1.93 8.62
C LEU A 32 -7.79 -1.01 7.89
N GLU A 33 -9.06 -1.07 8.23
CA GLU A 33 -10.09 -0.22 7.65
C GLU A 33 -9.84 1.26 7.91
N SER A 34 -9.37 1.61 9.11
CA SER A 34 -8.96 2.97 9.47
C SER A 34 -7.80 3.47 8.58
N ALA A 35 -6.78 2.65 8.35
CA ALA A 35 -5.66 3.00 7.48
C ALA A 35 -6.11 3.25 6.04
N LEU A 36 -7.00 2.43 5.51
CA LEU A 36 -7.53 2.56 4.15
C LEU A 36 -8.47 3.75 4.00
N ALA A 37 -9.19 4.13 5.05
CA ALA A 37 -10.08 5.28 5.05
C ALA A 37 -9.35 6.63 5.14
N ARG A 38 -8.15 6.68 5.71
CA ARG A 38 -7.40 7.93 5.92
C ARG A 38 -7.25 8.80 4.66
N PRO A 39 -6.75 8.29 3.53
CA PRO A 39 -6.61 9.13 2.33
C PRO A 39 -7.96 9.60 1.79
N GLN A 40 -9.01 8.81 1.88
CA GLN A 40 -10.35 9.19 1.45
C GLN A 40 -10.93 10.31 2.32
N GLN A 41 -10.74 10.24 3.64
CA GLN A 41 -11.15 11.28 4.56
C GLN A 41 -10.35 12.58 4.35
N LEU A 42 -9.06 12.47 4.09
CA LEU A 42 -8.22 13.61 3.77
C LEU A 42 -8.68 14.30 2.47
N GLN A 43 -9.04 13.51 1.44
CA GLN A 43 -9.59 14.05 0.19
C GLN A 43 -10.92 14.78 0.41
N ALA A 44 -11.79 14.24 1.27
CA ALA A 44 -13.12 14.79 1.50
C ALA A 44 -13.10 16.05 2.38
N TYR A 45 -12.22 16.11 3.36
CA TYR A 45 -12.26 17.12 4.44
C TYR A 45 -10.97 17.92 4.61
N GLY A 46 -9.91 17.61 3.87
CA GLY A 46 -8.63 18.31 4.00
C GLY A 46 -8.70 19.78 3.57
N ASP A 47 -8.13 20.66 4.38
CA ASP A 47 -7.95 22.07 4.08
C ASP A 47 -6.53 22.49 4.49
N PRO A 48 -5.69 22.93 3.55
CA PRO A 48 -5.93 23.02 2.10
C PRO A 48 -6.19 21.64 1.45
N ALA A 49 -6.79 21.64 0.24
CA ALA A 49 -7.06 20.42 -0.49
C ALA A 49 -5.78 19.60 -0.74
N PRO A 50 -5.76 18.29 -0.43
CA PRO A 50 -4.59 17.45 -0.60
C PRO A 50 -4.26 17.20 -2.07
N ASP A 51 -2.99 17.07 -2.39
CA ASP A 51 -2.52 16.54 -3.67
C ASP A 51 -2.35 15.01 -3.61
N LEU A 52 -1.98 14.40 -4.74
CA LEU A 52 -1.77 12.95 -4.81
C LEU A 52 -0.68 12.46 -3.85
N CYS A 53 0.36 13.25 -3.61
CA CYS A 53 1.44 12.91 -2.69
C CYS A 53 0.97 12.91 -1.23
N ASP A 54 0.10 13.85 -0.86
CA ASP A 54 -0.53 13.88 0.47
C ASP A 54 -1.38 12.63 0.71
N LEU A 55 -2.15 12.22 -0.29
CA LEU A 55 -3.00 11.02 -0.22
C LEU A 55 -2.17 9.73 -0.14
N ALA A 56 -1.12 9.63 -0.94
CA ALA A 56 -0.20 8.49 -0.91
C ALA A 56 0.52 8.40 0.45
N ALA A 57 0.94 9.54 1.01
CA ALA A 57 1.57 9.60 2.33
C ALA A 57 0.61 9.19 3.44
N ALA A 58 -0.65 9.60 3.39
CA ALA A 58 -1.68 9.20 4.34
C ALA A 58 -1.91 7.69 4.33
N LEU A 59 -1.98 7.09 3.14
CA LEU A 59 -2.12 5.64 2.99
C LEU A 59 -0.91 4.89 3.56
N ALA A 60 0.29 5.28 3.16
CA ALA A 60 1.53 4.64 3.62
C ALA A 60 1.71 4.76 5.14
N HIS A 61 1.49 5.95 5.70
CA HIS A 61 1.58 6.20 7.13
C HIS A 61 0.58 5.34 7.91
N GLY A 62 -0.67 5.28 7.49
CA GLY A 62 -1.69 4.47 8.14
C GLY A 62 -1.34 2.98 8.14
N LEU A 63 -0.95 2.43 7.00
CA LEU A 63 -0.57 1.02 6.88
C LEU A 63 0.72 0.69 7.66
N ALA A 64 1.71 1.56 7.66
CA ALA A 64 2.97 1.33 8.37
C ALA A 64 2.83 1.48 9.89
N ARG A 65 1.98 2.38 10.37
CA ARG A 65 1.87 2.73 11.78
C ARG A 65 0.77 1.99 12.55
N ASN A 66 -0.32 1.60 11.90
CA ASN A 66 -1.44 0.95 12.58
C ASN A 66 -1.16 -0.51 12.97
N HIS A 67 -0.16 -1.15 12.38
CA HIS A 67 0.15 -2.56 12.63
C HIS A 67 -1.07 -3.49 12.52
N ALA A 68 -1.85 -3.31 11.44
CA ALA A 68 -3.08 -4.05 11.23
C ALA A 68 -2.86 -5.54 10.92
N PHE A 69 -1.70 -5.90 10.37
CA PHE A 69 -1.30 -7.28 10.11
C PHE A 69 -0.43 -7.82 11.22
N LEU A 70 -0.40 -9.15 11.37
CA LEU A 70 0.52 -9.82 12.29
C LEU A 70 1.98 -9.61 11.89
N ASP A 71 2.25 -9.58 10.57
CA ASP A 71 3.58 -9.39 10.02
C ASP A 71 3.48 -8.73 8.64
N GLY A 72 4.58 -8.17 8.14
CA GLY A 72 4.65 -7.58 6.80
C GLY A 72 4.00 -6.21 6.63
N ASN A 73 3.74 -5.47 7.71
CA ASN A 73 3.11 -4.13 7.65
C ASN A 73 3.91 -3.12 6.83
N LYS A 74 5.22 -3.01 7.04
CA LYS A 74 6.09 -2.08 6.30
C LYS A 74 6.17 -2.42 4.81
N ARG A 75 6.31 -3.68 4.48
CA ARG A 75 6.37 -4.15 3.08
C ARG A 75 5.04 -3.91 2.37
N THR A 76 3.94 -4.18 3.04
CA THR A 76 2.60 -3.92 2.49
C THR A 76 2.37 -2.44 2.27
N ALA A 77 2.73 -1.58 3.21
CA ALA A 77 2.65 -0.13 3.07
C ALA A 77 3.49 0.36 1.87
N HIS A 78 4.71 -0.15 1.74
CA HIS A 78 5.64 0.19 0.65
C HIS A 78 5.07 -0.13 -0.74
N VAL A 79 4.47 -1.29 -0.91
CA VAL A 79 3.84 -1.68 -2.18
C VAL A 79 2.53 -0.94 -2.39
N ALA A 80 1.72 -0.76 -1.35
CA ALA A 80 0.39 -0.16 -1.45
C ALA A 80 0.43 1.29 -1.92
N TYR A 81 1.26 2.16 -1.32
CA TYR A 81 1.31 3.57 -1.75
C TYR A 81 1.86 3.73 -3.17
N ARG A 82 2.81 2.90 -3.57
CA ARG A 82 3.36 2.91 -4.94
C ARG A 82 2.32 2.43 -5.95
N THR A 83 1.55 1.40 -5.59
CA THR A 83 0.42 0.93 -6.40
C THR A 83 -0.65 2.01 -6.52
N PHE A 84 -0.97 2.72 -5.44
CA PHE A 84 -1.89 3.84 -5.45
C PHE A 84 -1.43 4.95 -6.42
N LEU A 85 -0.16 5.33 -6.37
CA LEU A 85 0.41 6.30 -7.31
C LEU A 85 0.27 5.82 -8.77
N ALA A 86 0.65 4.58 -9.05
CA ALA A 86 0.58 3.99 -10.39
C ALA A 86 -0.85 3.94 -10.94
N LEU A 87 -1.83 3.54 -10.13
CA LEU A 87 -3.25 3.51 -10.51
C LEU A 87 -3.79 4.92 -10.82
N ASN A 88 -3.21 5.95 -10.24
CA ASN A 88 -3.60 7.34 -10.44
C ASN A 88 -2.67 8.12 -11.41
N GLY A 89 -1.91 7.39 -12.21
CA GLY A 89 -1.12 7.96 -13.31
C GLY A 89 0.20 8.60 -12.90
N ALA A 90 0.77 8.18 -11.80
CA ALA A 90 2.05 8.68 -11.31
C ALA A 90 3.02 7.55 -10.97
N GLU A 91 4.30 7.84 -10.94
CA GLU A 91 5.33 6.93 -10.51
C GLU A 91 6.34 7.62 -9.60
N LEU A 92 6.89 6.84 -8.68
CA LEU A 92 7.98 7.27 -7.81
C LEU A 92 9.31 7.00 -8.49
N VAL A 93 10.09 8.06 -8.70
CA VAL A 93 11.46 8.00 -9.22
C VAL A 93 12.44 8.17 -8.07
N ALA A 94 12.89 7.06 -7.53
CA ALA A 94 13.86 6.98 -6.44
C ALA A 94 14.61 5.65 -6.53
N THR A 95 15.80 5.59 -5.94
CA THR A 95 16.53 4.32 -5.83
C THR A 95 15.84 3.38 -4.84
N ASP A 96 16.10 2.08 -4.94
CA ASP A 96 15.56 1.09 -4.00
C ASP A 96 16.02 1.36 -2.56
N GLU A 97 17.26 1.84 -2.39
CA GLU A 97 17.81 2.24 -1.09
C GLU A 97 17.06 3.45 -0.50
N GLU A 98 16.80 4.50 -1.28
CA GLU A 98 16.02 5.67 -0.84
C GLU A 98 14.60 5.28 -0.42
N LYS A 99 13.95 4.43 -1.20
CA LYS A 99 12.61 3.92 -0.89
C LYS A 99 12.60 3.12 0.40
N TYR A 100 13.60 2.27 0.61
CA TYR A 100 13.73 1.46 1.82
C TYR A 100 13.94 2.34 3.05
N LEU A 101 14.90 3.26 3.00
CA LEU A 101 15.23 4.14 4.13
C LEU A 101 14.06 5.04 4.53
N VAL A 102 13.35 5.63 3.57
CA VAL A 102 12.21 6.50 3.87
C VAL A 102 11.05 5.70 4.49
N MET A 103 10.82 4.47 4.05
CA MET A 103 9.80 3.60 4.63
C MET A 103 10.15 3.19 6.07
N MET A 104 11.43 2.89 6.33
CA MET A 104 11.89 2.57 7.68
C MET A 104 11.66 3.74 8.63
N THR A 105 12.06 4.96 8.25
CA THR A 105 11.88 6.16 9.08
C THR A 105 10.40 6.52 9.29
N LEU A 106 9.56 6.31 8.28
CA LEU A 106 8.11 6.48 8.40
C LEU A 106 7.51 5.48 9.40
N ALA A 107 7.87 4.21 9.29
CA ALA A 107 7.37 3.15 10.17
C ALA A 107 7.85 3.29 11.61
N GLU A 108 9.07 3.78 11.83
CA GLU A 108 9.62 4.08 13.16
C GLU A 108 8.97 5.31 13.82
N GLY A 109 8.31 6.15 13.05
CA GLY A 109 7.67 7.38 13.53
C GLY A 109 8.60 8.59 13.62
N THR A 110 9.83 8.49 13.11
CA THR A 110 10.79 9.60 13.05
C THR A 110 10.59 10.53 11.86
N LEU A 111 9.92 10.05 10.81
CA LEU A 111 9.49 10.85 9.66
C LEU A 111 7.98 11.09 9.76
N ALA A 112 7.58 12.36 9.85
CA ALA A 112 6.17 12.74 9.87
C ALA A 112 5.51 12.51 8.51
N GLU A 113 4.20 12.25 8.52
CA GLU A 113 3.40 12.05 7.30
C GLU A 113 3.58 13.20 6.29
N ARG A 114 3.52 14.45 6.73
CA ARG A 114 3.71 15.63 5.88
C ARG A 114 5.10 15.70 5.26
N ASP A 115 6.12 15.28 5.97
CA ASP A 115 7.51 15.27 5.48
C ASP A 115 7.71 14.15 4.46
N PHE A 116 7.03 13.03 4.64
CA PHE A 116 6.98 11.98 3.64
C PHE A 116 6.24 12.44 2.36
N ALA A 117 5.13 13.17 2.51
CA ALA A 117 4.44 13.78 1.37
C ALA A 117 5.35 14.75 0.60
N ALA A 118 6.13 15.58 1.30
CA ALA A 118 7.11 16.48 0.69
C ALA A 118 8.21 15.71 -0.06
N TRP A 119 8.71 14.64 0.53
CA TRP A 119 9.69 13.75 -0.09
C TRP A 119 9.16 13.11 -1.38
N LEU A 120 7.89 12.66 -1.36
CA LEU A 120 7.21 12.12 -2.55
C LEU A 120 7.05 13.20 -3.63
N ARG A 121 6.67 14.42 -3.25
CA ARG A 121 6.40 15.51 -4.19
C ARG A 121 7.64 15.88 -5.02
N GLU A 122 8.81 15.77 -4.46
CA GLU A 122 10.06 15.98 -5.17
C GLU A 122 10.42 14.87 -6.17
N ARG A 123 9.90 13.64 -5.95
CA ARG A 123 10.30 12.42 -6.66
C ARG A 123 9.20 11.79 -7.51
N VAL A 124 7.96 12.16 -7.31
CA VAL A 124 6.83 11.65 -8.10
C VAL A 124 6.75 12.38 -9.43
N ARG A 125 6.58 11.61 -10.50
CA ARG A 125 6.41 12.11 -11.85
C ARG A 125 5.09 11.58 -12.42
N ARG A 126 4.40 12.41 -13.19
CA ARG A 126 3.20 11.96 -13.91
C ARG A 126 3.61 11.06 -15.05
N ARG A 127 2.93 9.93 -15.19
CA ARG A 127 3.02 9.09 -16.37
C ARG A 127 2.13 9.66 -17.47
N GLY A 128 2.54 9.51 -18.75
CA GLY A 128 1.68 9.79 -19.89
C GLY A 128 0.40 8.94 -19.82
N ARG A 129 -0.69 9.42 -20.42
CA ARG A 129 -2.01 8.75 -20.38
C ARG A 129 -1.97 7.27 -20.79
N GLY A 130 -1.11 6.88 -21.74
CA GLY A 130 -0.92 5.50 -22.17
C GLY A 130 -0.36 4.59 -21.06
N ALA A 131 0.66 5.02 -20.36
CA ALA A 131 1.31 4.22 -19.31
C ALA A 131 0.38 3.97 -18.10
N ALA A 132 -0.46 4.94 -17.74
CA ALA A 132 -1.47 4.76 -16.70
C ALA A 132 -2.52 3.71 -17.08
N HIS A 133 -2.94 3.70 -18.37
CA HIS A 133 -3.86 2.70 -18.89
C HIS A 133 -3.26 1.30 -18.90
N GLU A 134 -2.00 1.16 -19.31
CA GLU A 134 -1.26 -0.11 -19.28
C GLU A 134 -1.09 -0.65 -17.87
N ALA A 135 -0.75 0.20 -16.90
CA ALA A 135 -0.63 -0.19 -15.50
C ALA A 135 -1.97 -0.72 -14.93
N ARG A 136 -3.08 -0.07 -15.29
CA ARG A 136 -4.44 -0.52 -14.92
C ARG A 136 -4.81 -1.85 -15.59
N ALA A 137 -4.49 -2.00 -16.87
CA ALA A 137 -4.74 -3.23 -17.62
C ALA A 137 -3.91 -4.39 -17.08
N ALA A 138 -2.63 -4.18 -16.83
CA ALA A 138 -1.74 -5.17 -16.24
C ALA A 138 -2.19 -5.61 -14.85
N TYR A 139 -2.70 -4.68 -14.05
CA TYR A 139 -3.27 -4.98 -12.74
C TYR A 139 -4.52 -5.85 -12.83
N ARG A 140 -5.45 -5.53 -13.75
CA ARG A 140 -6.68 -6.29 -13.99
C ARG A 140 -6.41 -7.69 -14.57
N ALA A 141 -5.34 -7.84 -15.35
CA ALA A 141 -4.96 -9.09 -16.01
C ALA A 141 -4.22 -10.08 -15.09
N LYS A 142 -3.78 -9.66 -13.88
CA LYS A 142 -3.16 -10.58 -12.93
C LYS A 142 -4.20 -11.57 -12.44
N PRO A 143 -3.97 -12.90 -12.60
CA PRO A 143 -4.91 -13.90 -12.10
C PRO A 143 -5.05 -13.76 -10.59
N ARG A 144 -6.28 -13.83 -10.10
CA ARG A 144 -6.54 -13.98 -8.66
C ARG A 144 -5.76 -15.20 -8.18
N ALA A 145 -4.96 -15.04 -7.13
CA ALA A 145 -4.34 -16.18 -6.47
C ALA A 145 -5.44 -17.19 -6.11
N ALA A 146 -5.27 -18.45 -6.55
CA ALA A 146 -6.19 -19.50 -6.20
C ALA A 146 -6.27 -19.60 -4.66
N PRO A 147 -7.47 -19.77 -4.08
CA PRO A 147 -7.58 -19.96 -2.64
C PRO A 147 -6.73 -21.17 -2.24
N ALA A 148 -5.94 -21.00 -1.19
CA ALA A 148 -5.13 -22.10 -0.66
C ALA A 148 -6.04 -23.31 -0.42
N ARG A 149 -5.73 -24.46 -1.05
CA ARG A 149 -6.44 -25.69 -0.79
C ARG A 149 -6.30 -26.00 0.70
N ARG A 150 -7.40 -25.91 1.43
CA ARG A 150 -7.46 -26.46 2.79
C ARG A 150 -7.10 -27.93 2.65
N GLY A 151 -5.97 -28.33 3.20
CA GLY A 151 -5.58 -29.71 3.28
C GLY A 151 -6.71 -30.47 3.98
N ARG A 152 -7.26 -31.49 3.33
CA ARG A 152 -8.15 -32.42 4.02
C ARG A 152 -7.30 -33.06 5.11
N ALA A 153 -7.68 -32.82 6.36
CA ALA A 153 -7.20 -33.62 7.45
C ALA A 153 -7.62 -35.08 7.16
N SER A 154 -6.64 -35.91 6.85
CA SER A 154 -6.84 -37.34 6.77
C SER A 154 -7.14 -37.81 8.19
N ALA A 155 -8.39 -38.23 8.42
CA ALA A 155 -8.71 -38.96 9.63
C ALA A 155 -8.08 -40.34 9.49
N ALA A 156 -6.93 -40.53 10.13
CA ALA A 156 -6.38 -41.86 10.36
C ALA A 156 -7.22 -42.54 11.45
N ARG A 157 -7.78 -43.70 11.14
CA ARG A 157 -8.36 -44.63 12.11
C ARG A 157 -7.23 -45.33 12.88
#